data_32f51e13db8a9ae29a2b66df96b1bb46
#
_entry.id   32f51e13db8a9ae29a2b66df96b1bb46
#
_cell.length_a   1.000
_cell.length_b   1.000
_cell.length_c   1.000
_cell.angle_alpha   90.00
_cell.angle_beta   90.00
_cell.angle_gamma   90.00
#
_symmetry.space_group_name_H-M   'P 1'
#
loop_
_entity.id
_entity.type
_entity.pdbx_description
1 polymer ?
#
loop_
_entity_poly.entity_id
_entity_poly.type
_entity_poly.pdbx_seq_one_letter_code
_entity_poly.pdbx_strand_id
1 'polypeptide(L)'
;MKHNYGWVVVSVAALALSACGGNGDPQPLVTVSDLAAGSYVVSVGDANTPVVGKYYADAAGNRLLVLADSSDRASQLYRREAGKEWVGVPASDKDVAVKLLQSNTLVSKTVDLAAMAGSYTTLMATGTVASFTVQTNGTIVAGTTACKLAGSLSAGTLANTLKLSLTATGCGTTVPASSTGVAAVDADYAPASLRLVADNGAQLVDLWAYRQ
;
A
#
# COMPACT_ATOMS: atom_id res chain seq x y z
N MET A 1 -61.49 -41.21 -48.03
CA MET A 1 -60.79 -39.98 -47.67
C MET A 1 -60.49 -40.08 -46.19
N LYS A 2 -59.20 -40.33 -45.82
CA LYS A 2 -58.76 -40.49 -44.42
C LYS A 2 -57.87 -39.28 -44.09
N HIS A 3 -58.30 -38.46 -43.16
CA HIS A 3 -57.50 -37.33 -42.64
C HIS A 3 -56.72 -37.83 -41.44
N ASN A 4 -55.39 -37.79 -41.55
CA ASN A 4 -54.45 -38.00 -40.45
C ASN A 4 -54.15 -36.66 -39.79
N TYR A 5 -54.51 -36.46 -38.51
CA TYR A 5 -54.06 -35.36 -37.68
C TYR A 5 -52.76 -35.81 -37.00
N GLY A 6 -51.66 -35.16 -37.38
CA GLY A 6 -50.37 -35.30 -36.68
C GLY A 6 -50.37 -34.41 -35.42
N TRP A 7 -50.08 -35.01 -34.30
CA TRP A 7 -49.86 -34.30 -33.02
C TRP A 7 -48.40 -33.81 -32.97
N VAL A 8 -48.23 -32.51 -32.88
CA VAL A 8 -46.93 -31.90 -32.62
C VAL A 8 -46.78 -31.77 -31.12
N VAL A 9 -45.83 -32.52 -30.52
CA VAL A 9 -45.44 -32.42 -29.12
C VAL A 9 -44.39 -31.34 -29.04
N VAL A 10 -44.74 -30.19 -28.43
CA VAL A 10 -43.79 -29.12 -28.12
C VAL A 10 -43.17 -29.42 -26.75
N SER A 11 -41.91 -29.85 -26.77
CA SER A 11 -41.13 -30.05 -25.54
C SER A 11 -40.58 -28.69 -25.05
N VAL A 12 -41.15 -28.19 -23.96
CA VAL A 12 -40.61 -27.00 -23.27
C VAL A 12 -39.42 -27.44 -22.39
N ALA A 13 -38.21 -27.12 -22.84
CA ALA A 13 -37.03 -27.29 -22.00
C ALA A 13 -36.97 -26.16 -20.96
N ALA A 14 -37.22 -26.49 -19.71
CA ALA A 14 -37.03 -25.57 -18.58
C ALA A 14 -35.50 -25.40 -18.32
N LEU A 15 -34.95 -24.27 -18.69
CA LEU A 15 -33.60 -23.86 -18.28
C LEU A 15 -33.66 -23.45 -16.80
N ALA A 16 -33.19 -24.30 -15.92
CA ALA A 16 -32.93 -23.95 -14.53
C ALA A 16 -31.69 -23.05 -14.49
N LEU A 17 -31.90 -21.74 -14.36
CA LEU A 17 -30.84 -20.81 -13.97
C LEU A 17 -30.50 -21.10 -12.50
N SER A 18 -29.42 -21.86 -12.27
CA SER A 18 -28.78 -21.93 -10.98
C SER A 18 -28.08 -20.58 -10.72
N ALA A 19 -28.79 -19.66 -10.07
CA ALA A 19 -28.17 -18.49 -9.45
C ALA A 19 -27.28 -19.00 -8.31
N CYS A 20 -25.97 -19.10 -8.54
CA CYS A 20 -24.98 -19.16 -7.48
C CYS A 20 -25.00 -17.81 -6.76
N GLY A 21 -25.89 -17.69 -5.77
CA GLY A 21 -25.81 -16.64 -4.77
C GLY A 21 -24.61 -16.94 -3.87
N GLY A 22 -23.47 -16.35 -4.16
CA GLY A 22 -22.38 -16.28 -3.21
C GLY A 22 -22.82 -15.40 -2.04
N ASN A 23 -23.22 -15.99 -0.93
CA ASN A 23 -23.38 -15.33 0.36
C ASN A 23 -21.95 -15.04 0.90
N GLY A 24 -21.21 -14.15 0.27
CA GLY A 24 -20.07 -13.53 0.91
C GLY A 24 -20.61 -12.41 1.79
N ASP A 25 -20.29 -12.40 3.07
CA ASP A 25 -20.56 -11.24 3.91
C ASP A 25 -19.96 -10.00 3.23
N PRO A 26 -20.67 -8.86 3.22
CA PRO A 26 -20.15 -7.65 2.60
C PRO A 26 -18.81 -7.29 3.25
N GLN A 27 -17.78 -7.11 2.42
CA GLN A 27 -16.47 -6.66 2.91
C GLN A 27 -16.63 -5.29 3.55
N PRO A 28 -15.97 -5.04 4.70
CA PRO A 28 -16.01 -3.74 5.35
C PRO A 28 -15.57 -2.62 4.41
N LEU A 29 -16.34 -1.54 4.37
CA LEU A 29 -16.08 -0.40 3.53
C LEU A 29 -15.03 0.50 4.18
N VAL A 30 -14.00 0.86 3.42
CA VAL A 30 -13.03 1.88 3.83
C VAL A 30 -13.27 3.14 3.02
N THR A 31 -13.40 4.27 3.71
CA THR A 31 -13.47 5.59 3.10
C THR A 31 -12.43 6.51 3.71
N VAL A 32 -11.74 7.30 2.90
CA VAL A 32 -10.77 8.31 3.34
C VAL A 32 -11.08 9.61 2.61
N SER A 33 -11.02 10.75 3.32
CA SER A 33 -11.20 12.06 2.70
C SER A 33 -10.17 12.28 1.59
N ASP A 34 -10.63 12.71 0.41
CA ASP A 34 -9.77 12.99 -0.73
C ASP A 34 -9.08 14.35 -0.62
N LEU A 35 -7.82 14.39 -1.02
CA LEU A 35 -7.04 15.61 -1.25
C LEU A 35 -6.65 15.72 -2.73
N ALA A 36 -6.38 16.93 -3.17
CA ALA A 36 -5.82 17.20 -4.50
C ALA A 36 -4.47 16.50 -4.68
N ALA A 37 -3.99 16.39 -5.93
CA ALA A 37 -2.66 15.85 -6.19
C ALA A 37 -1.58 16.62 -5.42
N GLY A 38 -0.70 15.91 -4.72
CA GLY A 38 0.33 16.48 -3.86
C GLY A 38 0.75 15.54 -2.74
N SER A 39 1.61 16.05 -1.86
CA SER A 39 2.03 15.39 -0.63
C SER A 39 1.67 16.26 0.56
N TYR A 40 1.24 15.64 1.67
CA TYR A 40 0.72 16.37 2.83
C TYR A 40 1.14 15.70 4.13
N VAL A 41 1.34 16.52 5.18
CA VAL A 41 1.20 16.06 6.56
C VAL A 41 -0.27 16.19 6.92
N VAL A 42 -0.86 15.16 7.46
CA VAL A 42 -2.28 15.15 7.84
C VAL A 42 -2.46 14.72 9.28
N SER A 43 -3.57 15.11 9.88
CA SER A 43 -4.03 14.56 11.14
C SER A 43 -5.45 14.02 11.01
N VAL A 44 -5.73 12.92 11.72
CA VAL A 44 -7.01 12.21 11.73
C VAL A 44 -7.42 11.85 13.15
N GLY A 45 -8.65 11.36 13.33
CA GLY A 45 -9.16 10.86 14.58
C GLY A 45 -9.79 11.93 15.47
N ASP A 46 -9.52 11.90 16.76
CA ASP A 46 -10.05 12.86 17.73
C ASP A 46 -9.17 14.12 17.82
N ALA A 47 -9.79 15.30 17.91
CA ALA A 47 -9.08 16.57 17.95
C ALA A 47 -8.18 16.76 19.18
N ASN A 48 -8.45 16.06 20.30
CA ASN A 48 -7.66 16.13 21.51
C ASN A 48 -6.48 15.13 21.47
N THR A 49 -6.62 14.05 20.69
CA THR A 49 -5.60 13.02 20.53
C THR A 49 -5.43 12.64 19.05
N PRO A 50 -5.00 13.61 18.21
CA PRO A 50 -4.93 13.37 16.79
C PRO A 50 -3.81 12.36 16.44
N VAL A 51 -4.10 11.49 15.50
CA VAL A 51 -3.09 10.63 14.87
C VAL A 51 -2.53 11.36 13.65
N VAL A 52 -1.22 11.44 13.56
CA VAL A 52 -0.52 12.13 12.47
C VAL A 52 -0.10 11.14 11.38
N GLY A 53 -0.07 11.59 10.15
CA GLY A 53 0.36 10.78 9.02
C GLY A 53 0.84 11.59 7.83
N LYS A 54 1.25 10.85 6.80
CA LYS A 54 1.61 11.40 5.48
C LYS A 54 0.59 10.93 4.45
N TYR A 55 0.11 11.85 3.64
CA TYR A 55 -0.84 11.58 2.57
C TYR A 55 -0.22 11.96 1.22
N TYR A 56 -0.30 11.04 0.28
CA TYR A 56 0.22 11.22 -1.08
C TYR A 56 -0.92 11.00 -2.08
N ALA A 57 -1.01 11.88 -3.06
CA ALA A 57 -2.05 11.85 -4.08
C ALA A 57 -1.47 12.20 -5.45
N ASP A 58 -1.91 11.53 -6.50
CA ASP A 58 -1.60 11.93 -7.86
C ASP A 58 -2.86 12.38 -8.64
N ALA A 59 -2.64 12.93 -9.82
CA ALA A 59 -3.72 13.42 -10.67
C ALA A 59 -4.56 12.27 -11.29
N ALA A 60 -4.02 11.06 -11.35
CA ALA A 60 -4.73 9.90 -11.88
C ALA A 60 -5.74 9.31 -10.87
N GLY A 61 -5.65 9.68 -9.60
CA GLY A 61 -6.53 9.18 -8.54
C GLY A 61 -5.90 8.13 -7.64
N ASN A 62 -4.60 7.82 -7.80
CA ASN A 62 -3.90 7.00 -6.83
C ASN A 62 -3.72 7.78 -5.52
N ARG A 63 -3.89 7.09 -4.40
CA ARG A 63 -3.84 7.66 -3.05
C ARG A 63 -3.11 6.72 -2.11
N LEU A 64 -2.36 7.30 -1.20
CA LEU A 64 -1.70 6.59 -0.11
C LEU A 64 -1.75 7.47 1.14
N LEU A 65 -2.30 6.94 2.22
CA LEU A 65 -2.26 7.53 3.55
C LEU A 65 -1.54 6.58 4.49
N VAL A 66 -0.49 7.04 5.14
CA VAL A 66 0.27 6.30 6.14
C VAL A 66 0.11 7.00 7.47
N LEU A 67 -0.56 6.37 8.42
CA LEU A 67 -0.71 6.88 9.77
C LEU A 67 0.39 6.32 10.67
N ALA A 68 0.93 7.16 11.53
CA ALA A 68 2.00 6.80 12.46
C ALA A 68 1.46 6.63 13.89
N ASP A 69 2.10 5.76 14.66
CA ASP A 69 1.94 5.68 16.10
C ASP A 69 2.81 6.74 16.83
N SER A 70 2.78 6.73 18.15
CA SER A 70 3.55 7.65 19.00
C SER A 70 5.08 7.47 18.90
N SER A 71 5.55 6.43 18.21
CA SER A 71 6.96 6.15 17.95
C SER A 71 7.35 6.44 16.49
N ASP A 72 6.52 7.20 15.76
CA ASP A 72 6.65 7.51 14.34
C ASP A 72 6.68 6.27 13.41
N ARG A 73 6.26 5.11 13.90
CA ARG A 73 6.12 3.90 13.09
C ARG A 73 4.76 3.89 12.41
N ALA A 74 4.73 3.42 11.17
CA ALA A 74 3.47 3.21 10.47
C ALA A 74 2.62 2.17 11.21
N SER A 75 1.46 2.60 11.67
CA SER A 75 0.48 1.77 12.40
C SER A 75 -0.69 1.35 11.53
N GLN A 76 -1.03 2.16 10.53
CA GLN A 76 -2.10 1.92 9.59
C GLN A 76 -1.75 2.52 8.23
N LEU A 77 -2.03 1.79 7.17
CA LEU A 77 -1.90 2.24 5.79
C LEU A 77 -3.27 2.16 5.12
N TYR A 78 -3.63 3.19 4.37
CA TYR A 78 -4.76 3.18 3.46
C TYR A 78 -4.26 3.51 2.07
N ARG A 79 -4.61 2.70 1.09
CA ARG A 79 -4.24 2.92 -0.30
C ARG A 79 -5.43 2.75 -1.24
N ARG A 80 -5.40 3.49 -2.33
CA ARG A 80 -6.36 3.40 -3.41
C ARG A 80 -5.65 3.57 -4.74
N GLU A 81 -5.81 2.62 -5.62
CA GLU A 81 -5.47 2.77 -7.03
C GLU A 81 -6.57 3.54 -7.76
N ALA A 82 -6.21 4.21 -8.85
CA ALA A 82 -7.15 4.96 -9.67
C ALA A 82 -8.36 4.10 -10.09
N GLY A 83 -9.57 4.57 -9.79
CA GLY A 83 -10.81 3.87 -10.10
C GLY A 83 -11.09 2.62 -9.25
N LYS A 84 -10.34 2.39 -8.17
CA LYS A 84 -10.56 1.29 -7.21
C LYS A 84 -11.07 1.82 -5.88
N GLU A 85 -11.53 0.93 -5.04
CA GLU A 85 -11.90 1.22 -3.66
C GLU A 85 -10.66 1.37 -2.76
N TRP A 86 -10.85 2.01 -1.61
CA TRP A 86 -9.83 2.09 -0.59
C TRP A 86 -9.58 0.74 0.06
N VAL A 87 -8.32 0.44 0.32
CA VAL A 87 -7.87 -0.74 1.05
C VAL A 87 -7.11 -0.28 2.28
N GLY A 88 -7.47 -0.78 3.46
CA GLY A 88 -6.74 -0.58 4.72
C GLY A 88 -5.83 -1.76 5.04
N VAL A 89 -4.62 -1.50 5.55
CA VAL A 89 -3.68 -2.52 6.03
C VAL A 89 -3.10 -2.09 7.37
N PRO A 90 -3.27 -2.87 8.43
CA PRO A 90 -4.07 -4.10 8.51
C PRO A 90 -5.55 -3.88 8.17
N ALA A 91 -6.21 -4.92 7.67
CA ALA A 91 -7.63 -4.84 7.37
C ALA A 91 -8.47 -4.69 8.66
N SER A 92 -9.57 -3.95 8.58
CA SER A 92 -10.58 -3.86 9.64
C SER A 92 -11.69 -4.88 9.39
N ASP A 93 -12.30 -5.36 10.47
CA ASP A 93 -13.52 -6.16 10.45
C ASP A 93 -14.81 -5.31 10.42
N LYS A 94 -14.68 -3.99 10.41
CA LYS A 94 -15.77 -3.01 10.41
C LYS A 94 -15.51 -1.92 9.39
N ASP A 95 -16.58 -1.25 8.98
CA ASP A 95 -16.49 -0.06 8.16
C ASP A 95 -15.60 1.00 8.82
N VAL A 96 -14.72 1.60 8.02
CA VAL A 96 -13.78 2.63 8.46
C VAL A 96 -14.00 3.90 7.66
N ALA A 97 -14.25 5.01 8.36
CA ALA A 97 -14.33 6.33 7.78
C ALA A 97 -13.22 7.24 8.33
N VAL A 98 -12.18 7.46 7.54
CA VAL A 98 -11.05 8.32 7.93
C VAL A 98 -11.34 9.75 7.46
N LYS A 99 -11.64 10.62 8.42
CA LYS A 99 -11.83 12.05 8.19
C LYS A 99 -10.55 12.80 8.57
N LEU A 100 -10.10 13.68 7.69
CA LEU A 100 -8.96 14.54 7.97
C LEU A 100 -9.40 15.70 8.87
N LEU A 101 -8.69 15.92 9.97
CA LEU A 101 -8.84 17.09 10.84
C LEU A 101 -8.07 18.28 10.27
N GLN A 102 -6.84 18.02 9.80
CA GLN A 102 -5.96 19.01 9.19
C GLN A 102 -5.17 18.38 8.04
N SER A 103 -4.74 19.22 7.11
CA SER A 103 -3.82 18.85 6.04
C SER A 103 -2.90 20.04 5.71
N ASN A 104 -1.59 19.83 5.82
CA ASN A 104 -0.57 20.81 5.49
C ASN A 104 0.22 20.32 4.29
N THR A 105 0.25 21.09 3.22
CA THR A 105 0.95 20.73 1.98
C THR A 105 2.45 20.67 2.21
N LEU A 106 3.08 19.61 1.73
CA LEU A 106 4.52 19.47 1.61
C LEU A 106 4.98 19.92 0.22
N VAL A 107 6.25 20.29 0.10
CA VAL A 107 6.85 20.56 -1.21
C VAL A 107 6.89 19.27 -2.00
N SER A 108 6.08 19.20 -3.06
CA SER A 108 6.01 18.03 -3.94
C SER A 108 7.21 18.03 -4.90
N LYS A 109 7.93 16.90 -4.95
CA LYS A 109 9.09 16.69 -5.82
C LYS A 109 8.98 15.35 -6.53
N THR A 110 9.49 15.29 -7.75
CA THR A 110 9.82 14.02 -8.38
C THR A 110 11.13 13.51 -7.77
N VAL A 111 11.13 12.28 -7.30
CA VAL A 111 12.33 11.65 -6.74
C VAL A 111 13.19 11.12 -7.87
N ASP A 112 14.43 11.57 -7.91
CA ASP A 112 15.43 11.03 -8.84
C ASP A 112 15.89 9.66 -8.37
N LEU A 113 15.55 8.63 -9.14
CA LEU A 113 15.89 7.24 -8.83
C LEU A 113 17.42 7.03 -8.75
N ALA A 114 18.18 7.65 -9.65
CA ALA A 114 19.64 7.51 -9.68
C ALA A 114 20.30 8.14 -8.46
N ALA A 115 19.74 9.23 -7.93
CA ALA A 115 20.21 9.87 -6.70
C ALA A 115 20.00 9.01 -5.46
N MET A 116 19.11 8.02 -5.53
CA MET A 116 18.89 7.05 -4.43
C MET A 116 19.91 5.91 -4.42
N ALA A 117 20.79 5.81 -5.42
CA ALA A 117 21.82 4.78 -5.43
C ALA A 117 22.79 4.94 -4.24
N GLY A 118 23.10 3.83 -3.58
CA GLY A 118 23.97 3.81 -2.39
C GLY A 118 23.70 2.61 -1.49
N SER A 119 24.54 2.47 -0.46
CA SER A 119 24.39 1.46 0.58
C SER A 119 23.56 1.99 1.73
N TYR A 120 22.71 1.13 2.28
CA TYR A 120 21.76 1.47 3.34
C TYR A 120 21.74 0.41 4.43
N THR A 121 21.42 0.86 5.64
CA THR A 121 21.05 -0.03 6.75
C THR A 121 19.66 0.37 7.26
N THR A 122 18.94 -0.62 7.78
CA THR A 122 17.66 -0.44 8.48
C THR A 122 17.61 -1.32 9.71
N LEU A 123 16.91 -0.84 10.74
CA LEU A 123 16.66 -1.55 11.98
C LEU A 123 15.20 -2.02 12.01
N MET A 124 14.99 -3.33 12.11
CA MET A 124 13.67 -3.92 12.28
C MET A 124 13.13 -3.65 13.69
N ALA A 125 11.83 -3.75 13.87
CA ALA A 125 11.20 -3.63 15.18
C ALA A 125 11.72 -4.65 16.21
N THR A 126 12.22 -5.80 15.75
CA THR A 126 12.86 -6.86 16.58
C THR A 126 14.30 -6.56 16.98
N GLY A 127 14.88 -5.42 16.56
CA GLY A 127 16.29 -5.11 16.73
C GLY A 127 17.22 -5.75 15.69
N THR A 128 16.70 -6.55 14.77
CA THR A 128 17.48 -7.13 13.67
C THR A 128 17.87 -6.04 12.68
N VAL A 129 19.16 -6.02 12.28
CA VAL A 129 19.68 -5.11 11.27
C VAL A 129 19.64 -5.80 9.90
N ALA A 130 19.19 -5.05 8.88
CA ALA A 130 19.36 -5.43 7.49
C ALA A 130 20.18 -4.38 6.74
N SER A 131 21.09 -4.84 5.88
CA SER A 131 21.83 -3.98 4.94
C SER A 131 21.45 -4.34 3.51
N PHE A 132 21.43 -3.33 2.66
CA PHE A 132 21.16 -3.49 1.23
C PHE A 132 21.79 -2.34 0.43
N THR A 133 21.92 -2.53 -0.88
CA THR A 133 22.41 -1.51 -1.81
C THR A 133 21.34 -1.24 -2.85
N VAL A 134 21.04 0.03 -3.09
CA VAL A 134 20.23 0.48 -4.22
C VAL A 134 21.19 0.81 -5.36
N GLN A 135 21.02 0.18 -6.50
CA GLN A 135 21.76 0.47 -7.73
C GLN A 135 21.16 1.67 -8.48
N THR A 136 21.88 2.26 -9.40
CA THR A 136 21.40 3.41 -10.19
C THR A 136 20.16 3.13 -11.04
N ASN A 137 19.94 1.87 -11.40
CA ASN A 137 18.73 1.40 -12.08
C ASN A 137 17.56 1.06 -11.15
N GLY A 138 17.74 1.28 -9.84
CA GLY A 138 16.74 1.01 -8.81
C GLY A 138 16.72 -0.42 -8.28
N THR A 139 17.57 -1.33 -8.75
CA THR A 139 17.66 -2.68 -8.17
C THR A 139 18.13 -2.60 -6.73
N ILE A 140 17.42 -3.27 -5.82
CA ILE A 140 17.80 -3.45 -4.42
C ILE A 140 18.51 -4.78 -4.29
N VAL A 141 19.77 -4.74 -3.92
CA VAL A 141 20.62 -5.94 -3.71
C VAL A 141 20.85 -6.13 -2.22
N ALA A 142 20.55 -7.31 -1.71
CA ALA A 142 20.73 -7.64 -0.30
C ALA A 142 22.21 -7.59 0.10
N GLY A 143 22.48 -7.04 1.28
CA GLY A 143 23.80 -7.03 1.90
C GLY A 143 24.15 -8.35 2.57
N THR A 144 25.13 -8.30 3.48
CA THR A 144 25.71 -9.48 4.14
C THR A 144 24.99 -9.90 5.44
N THR A 145 24.07 -9.06 5.96
CA THR A 145 23.31 -9.33 7.19
C THR A 145 22.42 -10.57 7.07
N ALA A 146 22.01 -11.19 8.19
CA ALA A 146 21.15 -12.37 8.21
C ALA A 146 19.78 -12.09 7.56
N CYS A 147 19.15 -10.96 7.88
CA CYS A 147 17.96 -10.48 7.18
C CYS A 147 18.38 -9.90 5.82
N LYS A 148 17.87 -10.49 4.75
CA LYS A 148 18.13 -10.13 3.36
C LYS A 148 16.95 -9.36 2.80
N LEU A 149 17.17 -8.11 2.43
CA LEU A 149 16.21 -7.28 1.71
C LEU A 149 16.69 -7.09 0.28
N ALA A 150 15.85 -7.49 -0.68
CA ALA A 150 16.11 -7.35 -2.10
C ALA A 150 14.85 -6.86 -2.82
N GLY A 151 14.95 -6.47 -4.09
CA GLY A 151 13.80 -6.02 -4.86
C GLY A 151 14.12 -4.89 -5.82
N SER A 152 13.21 -3.92 -5.95
CA SER A 152 13.41 -2.80 -6.86
C SER A 152 12.68 -1.53 -6.44
N LEU A 153 13.28 -0.41 -6.79
CA LEU A 153 12.64 0.91 -6.85
C LEU A 153 12.40 1.27 -8.32
N SER A 154 11.33 1.96 -8.60
CA SER A 154 11.05 2.52 -9.92
C SER A 154 10.31 3.85 -9.80
N ALA A 155 10.26 4.62 -10.89
CA ALA A 155 9.52 5.88 -10.90
C ALA A 155 8.05 5.65 -10.48
N GLY A 156 7.58 6.47 -9.56
CA GLY A 156 6.21 6.52 -9.09
C GLY A 156 5.46 7.72 -9.65
N THR A 157 4.15 7.73 -9.47
CA THR A 157 3.27 8.87 -9.82
C THR A 157 2.95 9.74 -8.62
N LEU A 158 3.07 9.19 -7.39
CA LEU A 158 2.91 9.93 -6.15
C LEU A 158 4.16 10.79 -5.91
N ALA A 159 3.99 12.07 -5.68
CA ALA A 159 5.10 12.97 -5.38
C ALA A 159 5.87 12.54 -4.13
N ASN A 160 7.16 12.81 -4.08
CA ASN A 160 8.06 12.45 -2.98
C ASN A 160 8.22 10.93 -2.76
N THR A 161 7.82 10.10 -3.73
CA THR A 161 7.92 8.65 -3.61
C THR A 161 8.47 7.98 -4.86
N LEU A 162 9.04 6.79 -4.68
CA LEU A 162 9.31 5.80 -5.71
C LEU A 162 8.41 4.58 -5.45
N LYS A 163 8.01 3.87 -6.50
CA LYS A 163 7.37 2.55 -6.34
C LYS A 163 8.39 1.57 -5.78
N LEU A 164 7.94 0.76 -4.83
CA LEU A 164 8.75 -0.26 -4.16
C LEU A 164 8.17 -1.65 -4.41
N SER A 165 9.02 -2.59 -4.83
CA SER A 165 8.79 -4.01 -4.71
C SER A 165 9.89 -4.58 -3.82
N LEU A 166 9.53 -5.25 -2.73
CA LEU A 166 10.43 -5.72 -1.71
C LEU A 166 10.26 -7.22 -1.50
N THR A 167 11.37 -7.94 -1.42
CA THR A 167 11.45 -9.31 -0.98
C THR A 167 12.33 -9.40 0.26
N ALA A 168 11.95 -10.26 1.21
CA ALA A 168 12.65 -10.44 2.47
C ALA A 168 12.88 -11.92 2.77
N THR A 169 14.09 -12.26 3.22
CA THR A 169 14.45 -13.63 3.61
C THR A 169 15.27 -13.57 4.89
N GLY A 170 14.96 -14.43 5.85
CA GLY A 170 15.67 -14.45 7.15
C GLY A 170 15.35 -13.24 8.04
N CYS A 171 14.26 -12.52 7.78
CA CYS A 171 13.87 -11.31 8.52
C CYS A 171 12.85 -11.58 9.64
N GLY A 172 12.62 -12.84 10.00
CA GLY A 172 11.58 -13.24 10.96
C GLY A 172 10.17 -13.09 10.38
N THR A 173 9.18 -12.95 11.26
CA THR A 173 7.76 -12.83 10.88
C THR A 173 7.29 -11.39 10.70
N THR A 174 8.12 -10.40 11.04
CA THR A 174 7.78 -8.97 11.01
C THR A 174 7.85 -8.34 9.62
N VAL A 175 8.57 -9.00 8.69
CA VAL A 175 8.64 -8.56 7.29
C VAL A 175 8.19 -9.74 6.43
N PRO A 176 7.08 -9.62 5.70
CA PRO A 176 6.61 -10.68 4.82
C PRO A 176 7.60 -10.94 3.69
N ALA A 177 7.61 -12.18 3.18
CA ALA A 177 8.52 -12.61 2.12
C ALA A 177 8.44 -11.75 0.85
N SER A 178 7.28 -11.18 0.58
CA SER A 178 7.06 -10.25 -0.53
C SER A 178 6.08 -9.16 -0.11
N SER A 179 6.37 -7.92 -0.51
CA SER A 179 5.50 -6.76 -0.28
C SER A 179 5.70 -5.71 -1.38
N THR A 180 4.69 -4.87 -1.57
CA THR A 180 4.73 -3.76 -2.53
C THR A 180 4.31 -2.47 -1.85
N GLY A 181 4.81 -1.34 -2.32
CA GLY A 181 4.48 -0.05 -1.73
C GLY A 181 5.30 1.09 -2.31
N VAL A 182 5.82 1.92 -1.42
CA VAL A 182 6.62 3.09 -1.80
C VAL A 182 7.90 3.22 -0.97
N ALA A 183 8.92 3.79 -1.57
CA ALA A 183 10.04 4.42 -0.86
C ALA A 183 9.79 5.93 -0.84
N ALA A 184 9.50 6.47 0.32
CA ALA A 184 9.21 7.88 0.51
C ALA A 184 10.48 8.63 0.91
N VAL A 185 10.61 9.86 0.37
CA VAL A 185 11.72 10.81 0.63
C VAL A 185 11.12 12.08 1.21
N ASP A 186 11.50 12.41 2.42
CA ASP A 186 11.05 13.62 3.10
C ASP A 186 12.17 14.16 4.01
N ALA A 187 12.30 15.47 4.09
CA ALA A 187 13.26 16.10 5.00
C ALA A 187 12.98 15.77 6.47
N ASP A 188 11.72 15.56 6.83
CA ASP A 188 11.31 15.18 8.19
C ASP A 188 11.82 13.79 8.61
N TYR A 189 12.27 12.98 7.66
CA TYR A 189 12.80 11.64 7.96
C TYR A 189 14.26 11.66 8.41
N ALA A 190 14.94 12.79 8.32
CA ALA A 190 16.34 12.88 8.74
C ALA A 190 16.54 12.35 10.19
N PRO A 191 17.59 11.53 10.43
CA PRO A 191 18.72 11.22 9.54
C PRO A 191 18.48 10.06 8.54
N ALA A 192 17.29 9.44 8.50
CA ALA A 192 16.99 8.45 7.47
C ALA A 192 16.89 9.13 6.09
N SER A 193 17.39 8.46 5.07
CA SER A 193 17.35 8.95 3.70
C SER A 193 16.14 8.48 2.93
N LEU A 194 15.57 7.33 3.33
CA LEU A 194 14.39 6.71 2.74
C LEU A 194 13.53 6.11 3.84
N ARG A 195 12.22 6.16 3.67
CA ARG A 195 11.27 5.36 4.44
C ARG A 195 10.58 4.39 3.47
N LEU A 196 10.79 3.09 3.67
CA LEU A 196 10.18 2.04 2.87
C LEU A 196 8.87 1.64 3.54
N VAL A 197 7.75 1.99 2.94
CA VAL A 197 6.41 1.64 3.42
C VAL A 197 5.75 0.73 2.41
N ALA A 198 5.46 -0.49 2.81
CA ALA A 198 4.93 -1.51 1.92
C ALA A 198 3.94 -2.42 2.65
N ASP A 199 3.19 -3.20 1.90
CA ASP A 199 2.28 -4.20 2.44
C ASP A 199 2.19 -5.44 1.53
N ASN A 200 1.71 -6.55 2.10
CA ASN A 200 1.34 -7.76 1.35
C ASN A 200 -0.19 -7.99 1.33
N GLY A 201 -0.98 -6.97 1.68
CA GLY A 201 -2.42 -7.04 1.85
C GLY A 201 -2.88 -7.39 3.27
N ALA A 202 -2.01 -7.98 4.11
CA ALA A 202 -2.31 -8.34 5.49
C ALA A 202 -1.38 -7.65 6.51
N GLN A 203 -0.10 -7.56 6.19
CA GLN A 203 0.92 -7.00 7.07
C GLN A 203 1.52 -5.74 6.46
N LEU A 204 1.71 -4.74 7.32
CA LEU A 204 2.38 -3.50 7.01
C LEU A 204 3.88 -3.62 7.29
N VAL A 205 4.69 -3.11 6.36
CA VAL A 205 6.15 -2.98 6.48
C VAL A 205 6.49 -1.51 6.57
N ASP A 206 7.25 -1.12 7.58
CA ASP A 206 7.78 0.23 7.76
C ASP A 206 9.25 0.16 8.15
N LEU A 207 10.12 0.56 7.25
CA LEU A 207 11.57 0.48 7.42
C LEU A 207 12.21 1.83 7.12
N TRP A 208 12.91 2.36 8.10
CA TRP A 208 13.69 3.58 7.97
C TRP A 208 15.10 3.23 7.53
N ALA A 209 15.50 3.67 6.34
CA ALA A 209 16.76 3.33 5.71
C ALA A 209 17.75 4.49 5.83
N TYR A 210 18.87 4.20 6.44
CA TYR A 210 19.97 5.13 6.73
C TYR A 210 21.11 4.88 5.75
N ARG A 211 21.50 5.91 5.01
CA ARG A 211 22.61 5.83 4.07
C ARG A 211 23.93 5.69 4.83
N GLN A 212 24.82 4.83 4.30
CA GLN A 212 26.14 4.57 4.85
C GLN A 212 27.19 5.48 4.22
#